data_92b9f6ee64cc6d17475688462408b417
#
_entry.id   92b9f6ee64cc6d17475688462408b417
#
_cell.length_a   1.000
_cell.length_b   1.000
_cell.length_c   1.000
_cell.angle_alpha   90.00
_cell.angle_beta   90.00
_cell.angle_gamma   90.00
#
_symmetry.space_group_name_H-M   'P 1'
#
loop_
_entity.id
_entity.type
_entity.pdbx_description
1 polymer ?
#
loop_
_entity_poly.entity_id
_entity_poly.type
_entity_poly.pdbx_seq_one_letter_code
_entity_poly.pdbx_strand_id
1 'polypeptide(L)' 'MDAVFRALADPTRRQLLDSLHARNGQTLNALCAEMAMTRQAVTKHLAILEEANLVTTI' A
#
# COMPACT_ATOMS: atom_id res chain seq x y z
N MET A 1 0.20 -1.81 -20.19
CA MET A 1 0.54 -2.80 -19.17
C MET A 1 -0.47 -2.71 -18.02
N ASP A 2 -0.82 -3.85 -17.46
CA ASP A 2 -1.84 -3.92 -16.43
C ASP A 2 -1.37 -3.21 -15.16
N ALA A 3 -2.17 -2.28 -14.65
CA ALA A 3 -1.86 -1.53 -13.44
C ALA A 3 -1.79 -2.45 -12.21
N VAL A 4 -2.64 -3.47 -12.16
CA VAL A 4 -2.62 -4.45 -11.07
C VAL A 4 -1.30 -5.22 -11.08
N PHE A 5 -0.89 -5.68 -12.24
CA PHE A 5 0.36 -6.42 -12.37
C PHE A 5 1.55 -5.56 -11.94
N ARG A 6 1.57 -4.32 -12.38
CA ARG A 6 2.62 -3.37 -12.03
C ARG A 6 2.67 -3.12 -10.52
N ALA A 7 1.50 -2.93 -9.90
CA ALA A 7 1.42 -2.67 -8.47
C ALA A 7 1.93 -3.86 -7.66
N LEU A 8 1.60 -5.08 -8.09
CA LEU A 8 1.97 -6.30 -7.37
C LEU A 8 3.37 -6.82 -7.70
N ALA A 9 4.07 -6.17 -8.64
CA ALA A 9 5.42 -6.56 -8.98
C ALA A 9 6.44 -6.22 -7.88
N ASP A 10 6.11 -5.27 -7.00
CA ASP A 10 6.99 -4.86 -5.91
C ASP A 10 6.65 -5.62 -4.64
N PRO A 11 7.62 -6.36 -4.05
CA PRO A 11 7.37 -7.10 -2.81
C PRO A 11 6.89 -6.23 -1.65
N THR A 12 7.41 -5.01 -1.56
CA THR A 12 7.01 -4.09 -0.50
C THR A 12 5.54 -3.70 -0.65
N ARG A 13 5.08 -3.46 -1.88
CA ARG A 13 3.67 -3.14 -2.11
C ARG A 13 2.77 -4.33 -1.78
N ARG A 14 3.21 -5.55 -2.06
CA ARG A 14 2.44 -6.74 -1.69
C ARG A 14 2.31 -6.88 -0.18
N GLN A 15 3.39 -6.63 0.56
CA GLN A 15 3.36 -6.64 2.01
C GLN A 15 2.41 -5.58 2.56
N LEU A 16 2.45 -4.39 1.97
CA LEU A 16 1.57 -3.30 2.39
C LEU A 16 0.10 -3.67 2.15
N LEU A 17 -0.20 -4.24 0.99
CA LEU A 17 -1.55 -4.68 0.67
C LEU A 17 -2.03 -5.75 1.64
N ASP A 18 -1.19 -6.72 1.96
CA ASP A 18 -1.51 -7.76 2.93
C ASP A 18 -1.80 -7.17 4.30
N SER A 19 -1.02 -6.20 4.73
CA SER A 19 -1.22 -5.51 6.00
C SER A 19 -2.57 -4.80 6.04
N LEU A 20 -2.93 -4.14 4.95
CA LEU A 20 -4.20 -3.44 4.84
C LEU A 20 -5.38 -4.41 4.89
N HIS A 21 -5.24 -5.58 4.27
CA HIS A 21 -6.28 -6.60 4.30
C HIS A 21 -6.42 -7.26 5.66
N ALA A 22 -5.30 -7.42 6.36
CA ALA A 22 -5.30 -8.05 7.67
C ALA A 22 -5.90 -7.15 8.75
N ARG A 23 -5.73 -5.83 8.60
CA ARG A 23 -6.18 -4.85 9.58
C ARG A 23 -6.81 -3.67 8.89
N ASN A 24 -8.11 -3.61 8.88
CA ASN A 24 -8.84 -2.46 8.35
C ASN A 24 -8.68 -1.25 9.27
N GLY A 25 -8.66 -0.07 8.67
CA GLY A 25 -8.68 1.16 9.42
C GLY A 25 -7.36 1.59 10.02
N GLN A 26 -6.26 1.03 9.57
CA GLN A 26 -4.94 1.48 10.03
C GLN A 26 -4.69 2.91 9.58
N THR A 27 -4.09 3.70 10.49
CA THR A 27 -3.65 5.04 10.14
C THR A 27 -2.37 4.97 9.30
N LEU A 28 -2.08 6.07 8.61
CA LEU A 28 -0.82 6.18 7.86
C LEU A 28 0.38 6.00 8.80
N ASN A 29 0.32 6.59 9.99
CA ASN A 29 1.40 6.45 10.96
C ASN A 29 1.62 4.99 11.38
N ALA A 30 0.54 4.26 11.57
CA ALA A 30 0.63 2.85 11.94
C ALA A 30 1.26 2.03 10.82
N LEU A 31 0.90 2.30 9.58
CA LEU A 31 1.49 1.63 8.43
C LEU A 31 2.98 1.94 8.30
N CYS A 32 3.36 3.20 8.50
CA CYS A 32 4.78 3.58 8.44
C CYS A 32 5.60 2.84 9.49
N ALA A 33 5.08 2.74 10.70
CA ALA A 33 5.77 2.05 11.78
C ALA A 33 5.90 0.56 11.49
N GLU A 34 4.85 -0.06 11.02
CA GLU A 34 4.83 -1.48 10.70
C GLU A 34 5.80 -1.83 9.57
N MET A 35 5.83 -1.00 8.54
CA MET A 35 6.66 -1.24 7.37
C MET A 35 8.08 -0.70 7.52
N ALA A 36 8.36 0.02 8.61
CA ALA A 36 9.66 0.69 8.84
C ALA A 36 10.02 1.61 7.67
N MET A 37 9.04 2.35 7.16
CA MET A 37 9.18 3.23 6.01
C MET A 37 8.78 4.65 6.36
N THR A 38 9.26 5.60 5.56
CA THR A 38 8.84 6.99 5.69
C THR A 38 7.40 7.17 5.21
N ARG A 39 6.76 8.24 5.65
CA ARG A 39 5.40 8.57 5.20
C ARG A 39 5.37 8.80 3.70
N GLN A 40 6.39 9.45 3.16
CA GLN A 40 6.47 9.70 1.72
C GLN A 40 6.51 8.40 0.93
N ALA A 41 7.32 7.43 1.39
CA ALA A 41 7.42 6.14 0.72
C ALA A 41 6.11 5.37 0.77
N VAL A 42 5.47 5.33 1.95
CA VAL A 42 4.18 4.63 2.10
C VAL A 42 3.11 5.30 1.23
N THR A 43 3.06 6.63 1.23
CA THR A 43 2.10 7.38 0.43
C THR A 43 2.26 7.07 -1.06
N LYS A 44 3.50 6.99 -1.52
CA LYS A 44 3.79 6.67 -2.92
C LYS A 44 3.29 5.27 -3.28
N HIS A 45 3.55 4.29 -2.42
CA HIS A 45 3.08 2.93 -2.65
C HIS A 45 1.56 2.85 -2.63
N LEU A 46 0.92 3.56 -1.70
CA LEU A 46 -0.54 3.59 -1.63
C LEU A 46 -1.15 4.20 -2.90
N ALA A 47 -0.52 5.24 -3.44
CA ALA A 47 -1.00 5.86 -4.67
C ALA A 47 -0.99 4.87 -5.83
N ILE A 48 0.05 4.05 -5.93
CA ILE A 48 0.15 3.04 -6.98
C ILE A 48 -0.92 1.95 -6.80
N LEU A 49 -1.15 1.52 -5.56
CA LEU A 49 -2.19 0.53 -5.27
C LEU A 49 -3.58 1.09 -5.54
N GLU A 50 -3.81 2.35 -5.22
CA GLU A 50 -5.09 3.01 -5.48
C GLU A 50 -5.35 3.14 -6.98
N GLU A 51 -4.33 3.50 -7.75
CA GLU A 51 -4.42 3.60 -9.20
C GLU A 51 -4.81 2.27 -9.82
N ALA A 52 -4.36 1.17 -9.23
CA ALA A 52 -4.69 -0.17 -9.67
C ALA A 52 -6.04 -0.67 -9.10
N ASN A 53 -6.74 0.14 -8.34
CA ASN A 53 -8.00 -0.20 -7.67
C ASN A 53 -7.88 -1.35 -6.68
N LEU A 54 -6.70 -1.54 -6.11
CA LEU A 54 -6.47 -2.57 -5.10
C LEU A 54 -6.77 -2.08 -3.70
N VAL A 55 -6.77 -0.76 -3.50
CA VAL A 55 -7.19 -0.13 -2.25
C VAL A 55 -8.10 1.03 -2.59
N THR A 56 -8.95 1.40 -1.64
CA THR A 56 -9.86 2.53 -1.78
C THR A 56 -9.58 3.51 -0.68
N THR A 57 -9.35 4.77 -1.05
CA THR A 57 -9.28 5.86 -0.07
C THR A 57 -10.58 6.62 -0.10
N ILE A 58 -11.09 6.91 1.05
CA ILE A 58 -12.35 7.62 1.19
C ILE A 58 -12.06 9.05 1.62
#